data_1288f8877974754500c0978e766b5231
#
_entry.id   1288f8877974754500c0978e766b5231
#
_cell.length_a   1.000
_cell.length_b   1.000
_cell.length_c   1.000
_cell.angle_alpha   90.00
_cell.angle_beta   90.00
_cell.angle_gamma   90.00
#
_symmetry.space_group_name_H-M   'P 1'
#
loop_
_entity.id
_entity.type
_entity.pdbx_description
1 polymer ?
#
loop_
_entity_poly.entity_id
_entity_poly.type
_entity_poly.pdbx_seq_one_letter_code
_entity_poly.pdbx_strand_id
1 'polypeptide(L)'
;MAQTQENQEAQEPKKSRKIGDVFSDYKTNSNIADAIITKMNLIKKINTLELGMASDEYIEIKEIWYLEKFLRERFQFGQVHMIITYAEGTYIKRVDDEWENLICYMAHKYPLMRPLLLLKSKVELTEKDVNVYMQIKGADFLKARKLDRELENVIHNLFGKKYIVNIEEKITEQEMKAFQEKTKEIE
;
A
#
# COMPACT_ATOMS: atom_id res chain seq x y z
N MET A 1 -45.19 -20.84 -39.41
CA MET A 1 -43.88 -21.32 -38.86
C MET A 1 -42.86 -20.25 -39.13
N ALA A 2 -42.59 -19.45 -38.14
CA ALA A 2 -41.55 -18.43 -38.21
C ALA A 2 -40.42 -18.89 -37.27
N GLN A 3 -39.24 -19.16 -37.85
CA GLN A 3 -38.04 -19.51 -37.12
C GLN A 3 -37.39 -18.24 -36.60
N THR A 4 -37.38 -18.07 -35.29
CA THR A 4 -36.61 -17.01 -34.60
C THR A 4 -35.13 -17.44 -34.59
N GLN A 5 -34.31 -16.79 -35.37
CA GLN A 5 -32.86 -16.92 -35.27
C GLN A 5 -32.41 -16.14 -34.05
N GLU A 6 -32.03 -16.83 -33.00
CA GLU A 6 -31.23 -16.24 -31.89
C GLU A 6 -29.84 -15.91 -32.40
N ASN A 7 -29.58 -14.61 -32.53
CA ASN A 7 -28.22 -14.08 -32.71
C ASN A 7 -27.44 -14.28 -31.37
N GLN A 8 -26.66 -15.33 -31.29
CA GLN A 8 -25.59 -15.44 -30.31
C GLN A 8 -24.45 -14.50 -30.75
N GLU A 9 -24.46 -13.29 -30.21
CA GLU A 9 -23.25 -12.46 -30.25
C GLU A 9 -22.16 -13.20 -29.48
N ALA A 10 -21.21 -13.75 -30.21
CA ALA A 10 -19.97 -14.29 -29.67
C ALA A 10 -19.21 -13.12 -28.99
N GLN A 11 -19.22 -13.07 -27.66
CA GLN A 11 -18.36 -12.17 -26.91
C GLN A 11 -16.91 -12.54 -27.21
N GLU A 12 -16.21 -11.69 -27.97
CA GLU A 12 -14.77 -11.79 -28.14
C GLU A 12 -14.11 -11.85 -26.74
N PRO A 13 -13.17 -12.78 -26.50
CA PRO A 13 -12.47 -12.85 -25.23
C PRO A 13 -11.77 -11.51 -24.99
N LYS A 14 -12.15 -10.80 -23.93
CA LYS A 14 -11.47 -9.56 -23.52
C LYS A 14 -9.99 -9.85 -23.37
N LYS A 15 -9.17 -9.34 -24.30
CA LYS A 15 -7.71 -9.45 -24.27
C LYS A 15 -7.22 -9.00 -22.90
N SER A 16 -6.65 -9.90 -22.11
CA SER A 16 -6.04 -9.53 -20.82
C SER A 16 -4.95 -8.50 -21.07
N ARG A 17 -4.98 -7.39 -20.33
CA ARG A 17 -4.03 -6.30 -20.49
C ARG A 17 -3.02 -6.37 -19.37
N LYS A 18 -1.84 -6.94 -19.64
CA LYS A 18 -0.72 -6.94 -18.72
C LYS A 18 -0.14 -5.54 -18.56
N ILE A 19 0.41 -5.24 -17.39
CA ILE A 19 1.10 -3.95 -17.10
C ILE A 19 2.21 -3.70 -18.15
N GLY A 20 3.06 -4.70 -18.42
CA GLY A 20 4.14 -4.57 -19.38
C GLY A 20 3.68 -4.32 -20.81
N ASP A 21 2.50 -4.80 -21.22
CA ASP A 21 1.94 -4.58 -22.54
C ASP A 21 1.34 -3.16 -22.67
N VAL A 22 0.65 -2.70 -21.63
CA VAL A 22 -0.02 -1.39 -21.63
C VAL A 22 0.97 -0.26 -21.43
N PHE A 23 1.95 -0.46 -20.56
CA PHE A 23 3.01 0.49 -20.24
C PHE A 23 4.35 0.00 -20.77
N SER A 24 4.46 -0.15 -22.09
CA SER A 24 5.64 -0.72 -22.76
C SER A 24 6.95 0.03 -22.47
N ASP A 25 6.85 1.30 -22.04
CA ASP A 25 7.99 2.13 -21.62
C ASP A 25 8.46 1.78 -20.20
N TYR A 26 7.63 1.11 -19.39
CA TYR A 26 7.98 0.67 -18.06
C TYR A 26 8.82 -0.60 -18.15
N LYS A 27 10.14 -0.44 -18.01
CA LYS A 27 11.09 -1.57 -18.09
C LYS A 27 11.35 -2.12 -16.70
N THR A 28 10.88 -3.33 -16.45
CA THR A 28 11.14 -4.10 -15.23
C THR A 28 11.28 -5.58 -15.57
N ASN A 29 12.05 -6.29 -14.75
CA ASN A 29 12.16 -7.75 -14.80
C ASN A 29 11.34 -8.42 -13.68
N SER A 30 10.51 -7.65 -12.98
CA SER A 30 9.70 -8.17 -11.88
C SER A 30 8.35 -8.66 -12.38
N ASN A 31 7.71 -9.53 -11.60
CA ASN A 31 6.38 -10.10 -11.88
C ASN A 31 5.26 -9.06 -11.99
N ILE A 32 5.47 -7.82 -11.56
CA ILE A 32 4.52 -6.73 -11.76
C ILE A 32 4.22 -6.47 -13.24
N ALA A 33 5.17 -6.76 -14.14
CA ALA A 33 4.95 -6.63 -15.58
C ALA A 33 3.86 -7.60 -16.11
N ASP A 34 3.72 -8.75 -15.46
CA ASP A 34 2.73 -9.78 -15.80
C ASP A 34 1.38 -9.57 -15.15
N ALA A 35 1.27 -8.66 -14.17
CA ALA A 35 0.02 -8.34 -13.51
C ALA A 35 -1.01 -7.81 -14.50
N ILE A 36 -2.25 -8.25 -14.36
CA ILE A 36 -3.37 -7.94 -15.27
C ILE A 36 -4.11 -6.71 -14.75
N ILE A 37 -4.26 -5.68 -15.57
CA ILE A 37 -5.05 -4.51 -15.25
C ILE A 37 -6.53 -4.90 -15.20
N THR A 38 -7.12 -4.81 -14.01
CA THR A 38 -8.54 -5.09 -13.77
C THR A 38 -9.39 -3.82 -13.79
N LYS A 39 -8.81 -2.70 -13.38
CA LYS A 39 -9.47 -1.40 -13.32
C LYS A 39 -8.48 -0.28 -13.61
N MET A 40 -8.92 0.70 -14.39
CA MET A 40 -8.21 1.97 -14.57
C MET A 40 -9.24 3.10 -14.52
N ASN A 41 -9.17 3.94 -13.50
CA ASN A 41 -10.10 5.04 -13.29
C ASN A 41 -9.36 6.35 -13.04
N LEU A 42 -9.58 7.34 -13.90
CA LEU A 42 -8.99 8.68 -13.75
C LEU A 42 -10.01 9.63 -13.10
N ILE A 43 -9.72 10.04 -11.86
CA ILE A 43 -10.50 11.04 -11.15
C ILE A 43 -9.95 12.42 -11.51
N LYS A 44 -10.46 13.00 -12.60
CA LYS A 44 -9.96 14.26 -13.19
C LYS A 44 -9.94 15.42 -12.20
N LYS A 45 -10.97 15.53 -11.34
CA LYS A 45 -11.12 16.63 -10.38
C LYS A 45 -9.93 16.79 -9.43
N ILE A 46 -9.28 15.69 -9.07
CA ILE A 46 -8.14 15.66 -8.14
C ILE A 46 -6.88 15.10 -8.80
N ASN A 47 -6.88 14.94 -10.11
CA ASN A 47 -5.78 14.40 -10.92
C ASN A 47 -5.19 13.10 -10.33
N THR A 48 -6.07 12.16 -9.99
CA THR A 48 -5.70 10.89 -9.36
C THR A 48 -6.05 9.73 -10.26
N LEU A 49 -5.09 8.82 -10.47
CA LEU A 49 -5.30 7.53 -11.12
C LEU A 49 -5.55 6.46 -10.05
N GLU A 50 -6.66 5.71 -10.16
CA GLU A 50 -6.85 4.45 -9.47
C GLU A 50 -6.52 3.31 -10.43
N LEU A 51 -5.53 2.49 -10.09
CA LEU A 51 -5.11 1.33 -10.88
C LEU A 51 -5.32 0.05 -10.08
N GLY A 52 -6.29 -0.75 -10.50
CA GLY A 52 -6.52 -2.11 -10.00
C GLY A 52 -5.76 -3.12 -10.84
N MET A 53 -5.10 -4.05 -10.18
CA MET A 53 -4.32 -5.13 -10.80
C MET A 53 -4.67 -6.47 -10.17
N ALA A 54 -4.61 -7.55 -10.97
CA ALA A 54 -4.65 -8.91 -10.48
C ALA A 54 -3.29 -9.58 -10.74
N SER A 55 -2.81 -10.38 -9.79
CA SER A 55 -1.56 -11.12 -9.91
C SER A 55 -1.68 -12.50 -9.28
N ASP A 56 -1.04 -13.50 -9.91
CA ASP A 56 -0.92 -14.87 -9.40
C ASP A 56 0.30 -15.01 -8.46
N GLU A 57 1.16 -14.00 -8.42
CA GLU A 57 2.35 -13.97 -7.58
C GLU A 57 2.36 -12.70 -6.71
N TYR A 58 3.01 -12.78 -5.55
CA TYR A 58 3.20 -11.63 -4.68
C TYR A 58 4.06 -10.56 -5.38
N ILE A 59 3.59 -9.33 -5.38
CA ILE A 59 4.31 -8.18 -5.91
C ILE A 59 4.98 -7.44 -4.74
N GLU A 60 6.28 -7.26 -4.82
CA GLU A 60 7.06 -6.54 -3.81
C GLU A 60 6.60 -5.07 -3.71
N ILE A 61 6.46 -4.54 -2.50
CA ILE A 61 6.04 -3.13 -2.27
C ILE A 61 6.94 -2.15 -3.02
N LYS A 62 8.23 -2.46 -3.13
CA LYS A 62 9.20 -1.68 -3.86
C LYS A 62 8.86 -1.56 -5.35
N GLU A 63 8.39 -2.65 -5.97
CA GLU A 63 7.99 -2.65 -7.39
C GLU A 63 6.70 -1.85 -7.60
N ILE A 64 5.76 -1.96 -6.65
CA ILE A 64 4.54 -1.15 -6.65
C ILE A 64 4.89 0.33 -6.62
N TRP A 65 5.82 0.72 -5.74
CA TRP A 65 6.30 2.10 -5.66
C TRP A 65 6.99 2.58 -6.94
N TYR A 66 7.80 1.74 -7.60
CA TYR A 66 8.43 2.09 -8.85
C TYR A 66 7.41 2.29 -9.98
N LEU A 67 6.39 1.42 -10.06
CA LEU A 67 5.32 1.59 -11.03
C LEU A 67 4.52 2.87 -10.76
N GLU A 68 4.15 3.13 -9.49
CA GLU A 68 3.47 4.37 -9.09
C GLU A 68 4.28 5.60 -9.50
N LYS A 69 5.56 5.62 -9.18
CA LYS A 69 6.47 6.71 -9.55
C LYS A 69 6.52 6.91 -11.06
N PHE A 70 6.70 5.82 -11.82
CA PHE A 70 6.71 5.85 -13.28
C PHE A 70 5.41 6.46 -13.83
N LEU A 71 4.25 6.02 -13.36
CA LEU A 71 2.95 6.51 -13.82
C LEU A 71 2.77 8.00 -13.51
N ARG A 72 3.16 8.44 -12.32
CA ARG A 72 3.10 9.85 -11.93
C ARG A 72 3.98 10.73 -12.80
N GLU A 73 5.22 10.33 -13.04
CA GLU A 73 6.19 11.10 -13.83
C GLU A 73 5.81 11.10 -15.31
N ARG A 74 5.41 9.95 -15.85
CA ARG A 74 5.12 9.78 -17.29
C ARG A 74 3.83 10.49 -17.72
N PHE A 75 2.79 10.44 -16.88
CA PHE A 75 1.47 10.95 -17.21
C PHE A 75 1.06 12.19 -16.39
N GLN A 76 1.96 12.71 -15.59
CA GLN A 76 1.75 13.91 -14.76
C GLN A 76 0.56 13.80 -13.81
N PHE A 77 0.30 12.59 -13.27
CA PHE A 77 -0.72 12.42 -12.26
C PHE A 77 -0.28 13.04 -10.93
N GLY A 78 -1.22 13.67 -10.22
CA GLY A 78 -0.97 14.18 -8.86
C GLY A 78 -0.79 13.04 -7.87
N GLN A 79 -1.63 11.99 -8.00
CA GLN A 79 -1.57 10.78 -7.17
C GLN A 79 -1.90 9.53 -8.01
N VAL A 80 -1.36 8.40 -7.59
CA VAL A 80 -1.74 7.08 -8.11
C VAL A 80 -2.10 6.20 -6.92
N HIS A 81 -3.27 5.57 -6.97
CA HIS A 81 -3.72 4.61 -5.95
C HIS A 81 -3.67 3.21 -6.56
N MET A 82 -2.82 2.37 -6.00
CA MET A 82 -2.64 0.99 -6.44
C MET A 82 -3.52 0.08 -5.60
N ILE A 83 -4.26 -0.83 -6.26
CA ILE A 83 -5.11 -1.84 -5.62
C ILE A 83 -4.74 -3.19 -6.24
N ILE A 84 -4.29 -4.13 -5.42
CA ILE A 84 -3.85 -5.43 -5.88
C ILE A 84 -4.80 -6.51 -5.39
N THR A 85 -5.26 -7.35 -6.31
CA THR A 85 -6.02 -8.55 -6.01
C THR A 85 -5.16 -9.76 -6.36
N TYR A 86 -4.90 -10.62 -5.38
CA TYR A 86 -4.15 -11.84 -5.59
C TYR A 86 -5.07 -13.01 -5.89
N ALA A 87 -4.62 -13.94 -6.74
CA ALA A 87 -5.33 -15.19 -6.99
C ALA A 87 -5.43 -16.03 -5.70
N GLU A 88 -6.45 -16.89 -5.63
CA GLU A 88 -6.60 -17.80 -4.51
C GLU A 88 -5.37 -18.74 -4.42
N GLY A 89 -4.84 -18.91 -3.22
CA GLY A 89 -3.63 -19.69 -2.97
C GLY A 89 -2.29 -18.98 -3.20
N THR A 90 -2.30 -17.75 -3.69
CA THR A 90 -1.07 -16.95 -3.79
C THR A 90 -0.44 -16.74 -2.41
N TYR A 91 0.86 -17.06 -2.29
CA TYR A 91 1.60 -16.74 -1.07
C TYR A 91 1.81 -15.23 -0.99
N ILE A 92 1.23 -14.62 0.02
CA ILE A 92 1.39 -13.19 0.30
C ILE A 92 2.25 -13.07 1.55
N LYS A 93 3.33 -12.30 1.47
CA LYS A 93 4.17 -12.00 2.63
C LYS A 93 3.35 -11.40 3.76
N ARG A 94 3.79 -11.60 4.98
CA ARG A 94 3.13 -11.04 6.17
C ARG A 94 3.41 -9.54 6.26
N VAL A 95 2.47 -8.80 6.80
CA VAL A 95 2.60 -7.34 6.98
C VAL A 95 3.76 -6.96 7.89
N ASP A 96 4.01 -7.76 8.94
CA ASP A 96 5.13 -7.54 9.87
C ASP A 96 6.49 -7.82 9.22
N ASP A 97 6.59 -8.79 8.31
CA ASP A 97 7.81 -9.06 7.54
C ASP A 97 8.11 -7.93 6.52
N GLU A 98 7.07 -7.28 6.00
CA GLU A 98 7.15 -6.18 5.04
C GLU A 98 7.03 -4.79 5.69
N TRP A 99 7.01 -4.70 7.02
CA TRP A 99 6.74 -3.45 7.72
C TRP A 99 7.65 -2.29 7.32
N GLU A 100 8.94 -2.54 7.21
CA GLU A 100 9.90 -1.52 6.81
C GLU A 100 9.60 -0.98 5.41
N ASN A 101 9.36 -1.87 4.44
CA ASN A 101 9.03 -1.50 3.07
C ASN A 101 7.71 -0.73 3.00
N LEU A 102 6.71 -1.16 3.77
CA LEU A 102 5.40 -0.52 3.87
C LEU A 102 5.50 0.91 4.42
N ILE A 103 6.23 1.10 5.51
CA ILE A 103 6.41 2.44 6.10
C ILE A 103 7.26 3.33 5.20
N CYS A 104 8.28 2.79 4.54
CA CYS A 104 9.03 3.53 3.53
C CYS A 104 8.15 3.97 2.35
N TYR A 105 7.28 3.09 1.86
CA TYR A 105 6.30 3.41 0.83
C TYR A 105 5.38 4.56 1.27
N MET A 106 4.80 4.46 2.46
CA MET A 106 3.92 5.50 2.99
C MET A 106 4.65 6.82 3.30
N ALA A 107 5.92 6.78 3.67
CA ALA A 107 6.73 7.96 3.98
C ALA A 107 6.92 8.89 2.78
N HIS A 108 6.74 8.42 1.55
CA HIS A 108 6.74 9.29 0.36
C HIS A 108 5.57 10.28 0.37
N LYS A 109 4.44 9.88 0.93
CA LYS A 109 3.26 10.73 1.11
C LYS A 109 3.22 11.39 2.50
N TYR A 110 3.69 10.67 3.52
CA TYR A 110 3.66 11.07 4.92
C TYR A 110 5.07 10.94 5.56
N PRO A 111 6.00 11.88 5.31
CA PRO A 111 7.40 11.76 5.71
C PRO A 111 7.64 11.47 7.19
N LEU A 112 6.74 11.93 8.07
CA LEU A 112 6.85 11.70 9.52
C LEU A 112 6.59 10.25 9.93
N MET A 113 6.00 9.41 9.09
CA MET A 113 5.80 7.99 9.42
C MET A 113 7.12 7.25 9.62
N ARG A 114 8.13 7.57 8.80
CA ARG A 114 9.43 6.90 8.89
C ARG A 114 10.11 7.07 10.25
N PRO A 115 10.37 8.29 10.76
CA PRO A 115 10.98 8.45 12.07
C PRO A 115 10.12 7.94 13.22
N LEU A 116 8.80 7.99 13.11
CA LEU A 116 7.89 7.58 14.18
C LEU A 116 7.66 6.06 14.21
N LEU A 117 7.56 5.40 13.06
CA LEU A 117 7.14 4.01 12.95
C LEU A 117 8.25 3.03 12.56
N LEU A 118 9.42 3.47 12.10
CA LEU A 118 10.55 2.57 11.81
C LEU A 118 11.59 2.54 12.91
N LEU A 119 12.00 3.71 13.40
CA LEU A 119 13.21 3.78 14.22
C LEU A 119 13.00 3.35 15.65
N LYS A 120 11.77 3.46 16.17
CA LYS A 120 11.45 3.21 17.58
C LYS A 120 10.05 2.63 17.76
N SER A 121 9.73 1.62 16.99
CA SER A 121 8.49 0.87 17.18
C SER A 121 8.71 -0.63 17.04
N LYS A 122 7.84 -1.39 17.70
CA LYS A 122 7.71 -2.83 17.54
C LYS A 122 6.35 -3.12 16.95
N VAL A 123 6.29 -4.04 16.00
CA VAL A 123 5.04 -4.44 15.35
C VAL A 123 4.72 -5.86 15.74
N GLU A 124 3.47 -6.10 16.09
CA GLU A 124 2.93 -7.42 16.39
C GLU A 124 1.67 -7.64 15.54
N LEU A 125 1.68 -8.70 14.74
CA LEU A 125 0.56 -9.06 13.89
C LEU A 125 -0.28 -10.14 14.55
N THR A 126 -1.59 -9.92 14.62
CA THR A 126 -2.59 -10.94 14.98
C THR A 126 -3.39 -11.33 13.73
N GLU A 127 -4.44 -12.14 13.88
CA GLU A 127 -5.31 -12.50 12.77
C GLU A 127 -6.08 -11.29 12.19
N LYS A 128 -6.38 -10.29 13.02
CA LYS A 128 -7.23 -9.14 12.66
C LYS A 128 -6.57 -7.79 12.88
N ASP A 129 -5.49 -7.73 13.66
CA ASP A 129 -4.89 -6.48 14.09
C ASP A 129 -3.42 -6.41 13.75
N VAL A 130 -2.97 -5.20 13.45
CA VAL A 130 -1.57 -4.78 13.41
C VAL A 130 -1.35 -3.87 14.61
N ASN A 131 -0.70 -4.37 15.65
CA ASN A 131 -0.40 -3.61 16.85
C ASN A 131 0.99 -2.99 16.75
N VAL A 132 1.05 -1.67 16.80
CA VAL A 132 2.28 -0.88 16.70
C VAL A 132 2.58 -0.23 18.03
N TYR A 133 3.67 -0.64 18.65
CA TYR A 133 4.12 -0.14 19.96
C TYR A 133 5.27 0.84 19.75
N MET A 134 4.99 2.13 19.91
CA MET A 134 5.97 3.20 19.77
C MET A 134 6.74 3.39 21.08
N GLN A 135 8.06 3.49 20.99
CA GLN A 135 8.96 3.83 22.12
C GLN A 135 9.17 5.34 22.28
N ILE A 136 8.46 6.14 21.51
CA ILE A 136 8.50 7.60 21.54
C ILE A 136 7.08 8.15 21.52
N LYS A 137 6.91 9.40 21.97
CA LYS A 137 5.62 10.11 21.86
C LYS A 137 5.30 10.40 20.41
N GLY A 138 4.02 10.34 20.05
CA GLY A 138 3.54 10.66 18.71
C GLY A 138 2.31 9.86 18.26
N ALA A 139 1.82 8.91 19.05
CA ALA A 139 0.63 8.12 18.70
C ALA A 139 -0.60 8.99 18.49
N ASP A 140 -0.85 9.96 19.39
CA ASP A 140 -1.98 10.89 19.26
C ASP A 140 -1.86 11.78 18.01
N PHE A 141 -0.65 12.16 17.65
CA PHE A 141 -0.40 12.93 16.42
C PHE A 141 -0.76 12.11 15.17
N LEU A 142 -0.36 10.83 15.12
CA LEU A 142 -0.68 9.93 14.01
C LEU A 142 -2.20 9.72 13.90
N LYS A 143 -2.88 9.47 15.04
CA LYS A 143 -4.33 9.29 15.12
C LYS A 143 -5.09 10.57 14.74
N ALA A 144 -4.67 11.72 15.22
CA ALA A 144 -5.30 13.01 14.88
C ALA A 144 -5.25 13.30 13.38
N ARG A 145 -4.23 12.80 12.68
CA ARG A 145 -4.09 12.88 11.23
C ARG A 145 -4.67 11.68 10.47
N LYS A 146 -5.32 10.76 11.19
CA LYS A 146 -5.93 9.53 10.64
C LYS A 146 -4.94 8.65 9.88
N LEU A 147 -3.65 8.68 10.26
CA LEU A 147 -2.61 7.89 9.59
C LEU A 147 -2.72 6.39 9.92
N ASP A 148 -3.35 6.03 11.04
CA ASP A 148 -3.80 4.68 11.35
C ASP A 148 -4.76 4.15 10.27
N ARG A 149 -5.77 4.94 9.90
CA ARG A 149 -6.75 4.60 8.85
C ARG A 149 -6.14 4.54 7.45
N GLU A 150 -5.23 5.46 7.15
CA GLU A 150 -4.49 5.42 5.89
C GLU A 150 -3.62 4.15 5.81
N LEU A 151 -3.01 3.74 6.90
CA LEU A 151 -2.22 2.51 6.97
C LEU A 151 -3.11 1.27 6.78
N GLU A 152 -4.29 1.21 7.41
CA GLU A 152 -5.31 0.16 7.18
C GLU A 152 -5.67 0.06 5.70
N ASN A 153 -5.94 1.20 5.05
CA ASN A 153 -6.30 1.27 3.63
C ASN A 153 -5.16 0.78 2.73
N VAL A 154 -3.93 1.21 3.00
CA VAL A 154 -2.77 0.78 2.21
C VAL A 154 -2.51 -0.71 2.39
N ILE A 155 -2.58 -1.23 3.62
CA ILE A 155 -2.46 -2.67 3.87
C ILE A 155 -3.53 -3.44 3.09
N HIS A 156 -4.79 -2.99 3.16
CA HIS A 156 -5.87 -3.63 2.41
C HIS A 156 -5.61 -3.63 0.91
N ASN A 157 -5.19 -2.50 0.37
CA ASN A 157 -4.97 -2.32 -1.06
C ASN A 157 -3.78 -3.12 -1.60
N LEU A 158 -2.71 -3.27 -0.81
CA LEU A 158 -1.48 -3.93 -1.25
C LEU A 158 -1.42 -5.42 -0.88
N PHE A 159 -2.04 -5.83 0.21
CA PHE A 159 -2.01 -7.21 0.70
C PHE A 159 -3.37 -7.95 0.53
N GLY A 160 -4.42 -7.25 0.12
CA GLY A 160 -5.77 -7.82 -0.02
C GLY A 160 -6.44 -8.21 1.30
N LYS A 161 -5.84 -7.92 2.45
CA LYS A 161 -6.34 -8.27 3.79
C LYS A 161 -6.76 -7.03 4.57
N LYS A 162 -7.84 -7.15 5.32
CA LYS A 162 -8.30 -6.09 6.22
C LYS A 162 -7.75 -6.33 7.61
N TYR A 163 -7.04 -5.33 8.13
CA TYR A 163 -6.55 -5.27 9.50
C TYR A 163 -7.04 -3.99 10.16
N ILE A 164 -7.15 -4.03 11.49
CA ILE A 164 -7.29 -2.85 12.32
C ILE A 164 -5.88 -2.48 12.79
N VAL A 165 -5.48 -1.23 12.61
CA VAL A 165 -4.16 -0.75 13.04
C VAL A 165 -4.30 -0.03 14.37
N ASN A 166 -3.71 -0.61 15.41
CA ASN A 166 -3.65 -0.05 16.75
C ASN A 166 -2.26 0.55 16.98
N ILE A 167 -2.19 1.85 17.22
CA ILE A 167 -0.92 2.54 17.53
C ILE A 167 -0.95 2.96 18.99
N GLU A 168 0.01 2.47 19.78
CA GLU A 168 0.12 2.73 21.20
C GLU A 168 1.55 3.16 21.58
N GLU A 169 1.67 4.01 22.59
CA GLU A 169 2.95 4.39 23.16
C GLU A 169 3.31 3.41 24.31
N LYS A 170 4.43 2.70 24.17
CA LYS A 170 5.02 1.88 25.23
C LYS A 170 6.41 2.43 25.56
N ILE A 171 6.44 3.54 26.29
CA ILE A 171 7.67 4.19 26.74
C ILE A 171 8.00 3.61 28.11
N THR A 172 9.19 3.03 28.25
CA THR A 172 9.65 2.52 29.54
C THR A 172 10.02 3.68 30.49
N GLU A 173 9.93 3.45 31.82
CA GLU A 173 10.32 4.46 32.81
C GLU A 173 11.79 4.90 32.66
N GLN A 174 12.67 4.00 32.23
CA GLN A 174 14.09 4.32 31.97
C GLN A 174 14.25 5.26 30.79
N GLU A 175 13.49 5.06 29.71
CA GLU A 175 13.49 5.94 28.54
C GLU A 175 12.90 7.32 28.86
N MET A 176 11.85 7.36 29.70
CA MET A 176 11.29 8.64 30.17
C MET A 176 12.30 9.44 31.02
N LYS A 177 13.03 8.78 31.92
CA LYS A 177 14.09 9.44 32.73
C LYS A 177 15.21 9.98 31.86
N ALA A 178 15.72 9.17 30.90
CA ALA A 178 16.76 9.58 29.97
C ALA A 178 16.33 10.77 29.08
N PHE A 179 15.07 10.85 28.71
CA PHE A 179 14.53 11.98 27.96
C PHE A 179 14.45 13.25 28.83
N GLN A 180 14.00 13.11 30.09
CA GLN A 180 13.91 14.24 31.02
C GLN A 180 15.29 14.79 31.40
N GLU A 181 16.31 13.94 31.55
CA GLU A 181 17.68 14.36 31.82
C GLU A 181 18.27 15.15 30.65
N LYS A 182 18.08 14.68 29.41
CA LYS A 182 18.54 15.41 28.21
C LYS A 182 17.81 16.74 27.99
N THR A 183 16.57 16.84 28.41
CA THR A 183 15.82 18.13 28.30
C THR A 183 16.33 19.16 29.29
N LYS A 184 16.76 18.72 30.48
CA LYS A 184 17.34 19.61 31.51
C LYS A 184 18.75 20.11 31.17
N GLU A 185 19.48 19.41 30.30
CA GLU A 185 20.79 19.83 29.84
C GLU A 185 20.76 20.90 28.74
N ILE A 186 19.56 21.15 28.16
CA ILE A 186 19.35 22.09 27.06
C ILE A 186 18.74 23.42 27.55
N GLU A 187 18.23 23.47 28.77
CA GLU A 187 17.78 24.69 29.46
C GLU A 187 18.95 25.34 30.24
#